data_116219f4fbc2ba9e090448e0ba87a67b
#
_entry.id   116219f4fbc2ba9e090448e0ba87a67b
#
_cell.length_a   1.000
_cell.length_b   1.000
_cell.length_c   1.000
_cell.angle_alpha   90.00
_cell.angle_beta   90.00
_cell.angle_gamma   90.00
#
_symmetry.space_group_name_H-M   'P 1'
#
loop_
_entity.id
_entity.type
_entity.pdbx_description
1 polymer ?
#
loop_
_entity_poly.entity_id
_entity_poly.type
_entity_poly.pdbx_seq_one_letter_code
_entity_poly.pdbx_strand_id
1 'polypeptide(L)'
;MLEVDIWPSAKEFIETISPKHARQIIQKMETLAKNPQSSRSTLLEGFPPLRRLRSGDYRIIYFVENDVLKVPLVDRRNDDKIYRRLKQMFG
;
A
#
# COMPACT_ATOMS: atom_id res chain seq x y z
N MET A 1 -3.78 -16.64 -5.98
CA MET A 1 -3.63 -15.60 -4.96
C MET A 1 -2.16 -15.30 -4.76
N LEU A 2 -1.79 -14.03 -4.79
CA LEU A 2 -0.39 -13.62 -4.62
C LEU A 2 0.02 -13.74 -3.15
N GLU A 3 1.31 -13.96 -2.91
CA GLU A 3 1.87 -13.78 -1.58
C GLU A 3 1.93 -12.28 -1.27
N VAL A 4 1.89 -11.92 0.01
CA VAL A 4 1.93 -10.52 0.45
C VAL A 4 3.22 -10.27 1.21
N ASP A 5 3.98 -9.28 0.76
CA ASP A 5 5.23 -8.85 1.40
C ASP A 5 5.05 -7.40 1.87
N ILE A 6 4.88 -7.23 3.17
CA ILE A 6 4.72 -5.91 3.78
C ILE A 6 6.10 -5.41 4.21
N TRP A 7 6.55 -4.31 3.60
CA TRP A 7 7.87 -3.76 3.92
C TRP A 7 7.91 -3.15 5.32
N PRO A 8 9.09 -3.04 5.92
CA PRO A 8 9.23 -2.56 7.31
C PRO A 8 8.52 -1.25 7.61
N SER A 9 8.62 -0.24 6.74
CA SER A 9 7.96 1.04 7.00
C SER A 9 6.45 0.94 7.04
N ALA A 10 5.87 0.12 6.17
CA ALA A 10 4.42 -0.12 6.17
C ALA A 10 4.00 -0.90 7.41
N LYS A 11 4.76 -1.92 7.78
CA LYS A 11 4.49 -2.72 8.97
C LYS A 11 4.53 -1.87 10.24
N GLU A 12 5.55 -1.04 10.38
CA GLU A 12 5.69 -0.15 11.54
C GLU A 12 4.49 0.79 11.64
N PHE A 13 4.05 1.37 10.53
CA PHE A 13 2.90 2.25 10.53
C PHE A 13 1.63 1.52 10.99
N ILE A 14 1.39 0.34 10.45
CA ILE A 14 0.21 -0.48 10.81
C ILE A 14 0.19 -0.80 12.31
N GLU A 15 1.35 -1.00 12.92
CA GLU A 15 1.47 -1.28 14.33
C GLU A 15 1.15 -0.07 15.22
N THR A 16 1.16 1.15 14.67
CA THR A 16 0.88 2.39 15.43
C THR A 16 -0.59 2.81 15.42
N ILE A 17 -1.41 2.23 14.55
CA ILE A 17 -2.82 2.63 14.42
C ILE A 17 -3.72 1.67 15.21
N SER A 18 -5.01 2.03 15.32
CA SER A 18 -5.94 1.20 16.09
C SER A 18 -6.05 -0.20 15.47
N PRO A 19 -6.24 -1.24 16.30
CA PRO A 19 -6.38 -2.61 15.79
C PRO A 19 -7.51 -2.78 14.78
N LYS A 20 -8.60 -2.04 14.94
CA LYS A 20 -9.71 -2.07 13.98
C LYS A 20 -9.26 -1.62 12.59
N HIS A 21 -8.55 -0.49 12.51
CA HIS A 21 -8.06 0.03 11.24
C HIS A 21 -6.97 -0.85 10.66
N ALA A 22 -6.09 -1.38 11.51
CA ALA A 22 -5.04 -2.30 11.07
C ALA A 22 -5.65 -3.54 10.40
N ARG A 23 -6.68 -4.13 11.01
CA ARG A 23 -7.37 -5.28 10.40
C ARG A 23 -8.01 -4.93 9.07
N GLN A 24 -8.63 -3.75 8.95
CA GLN A 24 -9.22 -3.32 7.69
C GLN A 24 -8.18 -3.18 6.58
N ILE A 25 -7.01 -2.63 6.91
CA ILE A 25 -5.92 -2.49 5.96
C ILE A 25 -5.41 -3.87 5.51
N ILE A 26 -5.21 -4.79 6.45
CA ILE A 26 -4.76 -6.14 6.14
C ILE A 26 -5.78 -6.87 5.26
N GLN A 27 -7.07 -6.74 5.55
CA GLN A 27 -8.12 -7.34 4.72
C GLN A 27 -8.09 -6.79 3.29
N LYS A 28 -7.82 -5.50 3.13
CA LYS A 28 -7.70 -4.92 1.80
C LYS A 28 -6.47 -5.43 1.05
N MET A 29 -5.38 -5.67 1.75
CA MET A 29 -4.21 -6.31 1.14
C MET A 29 -4.53 -7.71 0.66
N GLU A 30 -5.27 -8.49 1.44
CA GLU A 30 -5.70 -9.83 1.03
C GLU A 30 -6.58 -9.78 -0.21
N THR A 31 -7.48 -8.81 -0.29
CA THR A 31 -8.32 -8.59 -1.47
C THR A 31 -7.46 -8.23 -2.68
N LEU A 32 -6.45 -7.37 -2.50
CA LEU A 32 -5.51 -7.03 -3.57
C LEU A 32 -4.69 -8.22 -4.02
N ALA A 33 -4.33 -9.13 -3.10
CA ALA A 33 -3.60 -10.35 -3.46
C ALA A 33 -4.41 -11.24 -4.41
N LYS A 34 -5.73 -11.17 -4.33
CA LYS A 34 -6.63 -11.88 -5.25
C LYS A 34 -6.87 -11.11 -6.55
N ASN A 35 -6.88 -9.78 -6.48
CA ASN A 35 -7.12 -8.93 -7.64
C ASN A 35 -6.28 -7.65 -7.53
N PRO A 36 -5.00 -7.68 -7.93
CA PRO A 36 -4.11 -6.53 -7.76
C PRO A 36 -4.46 -5.33 -8.63
N GLN A 37 -5.26 -5.52 -9.67
CA GLN A 37 -5.69 -4.42 -10.54
C GLN A 37 -7.15 -4.06 -10.27
N SER A 38 -7.52 -4.01 -8.99
CA SER A 38 -8.85 -3.60 -8.57
C SER A 38 -9.20 -2.24 -9.16
N SER A 39 -10.47 -2.08 -9.58
CA SER A 39 -10.98 -0.81 -10.10
C SER A 39 -10.90 0.33 -9.09
N ARG A 40 -10.73 0.02 -7.81
CA ARG A 40 -10.61 1.00 -6.73
C ARG A 40 -9.18 1.50 -6.53
N SER A 41 -8.21 0.86 -7.18
CA SER A 41 -6.82 1.29 -7.12
C SER A 41 -6.46 2.13 -8.33
N THR A 42 -5.48 3.03 -8.15
CA THR A 42 -5.00 3.89 -9.23
C THR A 42 -3.49 3.82 -9.33
N LEU A 43 -2.98 3.92 -10.57
CA LEU A 43 -1.54 4.04 -10.78
C LEU A 43 -1.06 5.38 -10.24
N LEU A 44 0.10 5.38 -9.59
CA LEU A 44 0.72 6.61 -9.10
C LEU A 44 1.51 7.26 -10.23
N GLU A 45 1.17 8.51 -10.52
CA GLU A 45 1.89 9.30 -11.52
C GLU A 45 3.34 9.48 -11.09
N GLY A 46 4.26 9.22 -12.01
CA GLY A 46 5.70 9.37 -11.77
C GLY A 46 6.36 8.20 -11.03
N PHE A 47 5.61 7.19 -10.62
CA PHE A 47 6.15 6.04 -9.90
C PHE A 47 5.62 4.70 -10.42
N PRO A 48 5.59 4.47 -11.75
CA PRO A 48 5.19 3.15 -12.22
C PRO A 48 6.18 2.10 -11.72
N PRO A 49 5.77 0.89 -11.35
CA PRO A 49 4.41 0.35 -11.43
C PRO A 49 3.58 0.50 -10.14
N LEU A 50 3.92 1.45 -9.27
CA LEU A 50 3.23 1.62 -8.01
C LEU A 50 1.76 2.03 -8.19
N ARG A 51 0.90 1.45 -7.35
CA ARG A 51 -0.51 1.74 -7.31
C ARG A 51 -0.92 2.18 -5.90
N ARG A 52 -2.04 2.87 -5.80
CA ARG A 52 -2.59 3.33 -4.53
C ARG A 52 -4.01 2.79 -4.36
N LEU A 53 -4.29 2.25 -3.18
CA LEU A 53 -5.65 1.90 -2.76
C LEU A 53 -6.01 2.68 -1.51
N ARG A 54 -7.22 3.22 -1.47
CA ARG A 54 -7.74 3.92 -0.31
C ARG A 54 -8.33 2.92 0.68
N SER A 55 -8.06 3.14 1.97
CA SER A 55 -8.69 2.42 3.07
C SER A 55 -9.08 3.44 4.12
N GLY A 56 -10.31 4.04 4.01
CA GLY A 56 -10.72 5.15 4.84
C GLY A 56 -9.75 6.31 4.71
N ASP A 57 -9.19 6.76 5.85
CA ASP A 57 -8.21 7.85 5.87
C ASP A 57 -6.78 7.38 5.61
N TYR A 58 -6.61 6.13 5.22
CA TYR A 58 -5.30 5.54 4.96
C TYR A 58 -5.12 5.29 3.47
N ARG A 59 -3.86 5.21 3.06
CA ARG A 59 -3.46 4.90 1.68
C ARG A 59 -2.50 3.73 1.71
N ILE A 60 -2.78 2.72 0.89
CA ILE A 60 -1.93 1.54 0.73
C ILE A 60 -1.23 1.68 -0.61
N ILE A 61 0.10 1.75 -0.57
CA ILE A 61 0.92 1.84 -1.79
C ILE A 61 1.50 0.45 -2.04
N TYR A 62 1.33 -0.07 -3.25
CA TYR A 62 1.73 -1.43 -3.55
C TYR A 62 2.13 -1.59 -5.01
N PHE A 63 2.80 -2.68 -5.29
CA PHE A 63 3.08 -3.15 -6.65
C PHE A 63 3.23 -4.66 -6.64
N VAL A 64 3.17 -5.26 -7.83
CA VAL A 64 3.33 -6.71 -7.98
C VAL A 64 4.62 -6.99 -8.71
N GLU A 65 5.43 -7.91 -8.17
CA GLU A 65 6.68 -8.33 -8.77
C GLU A 65 6.92 -9.80 -8.41
N ASN A 66 7.21 -10.62 -9.41
CA ASN A 66 7.49 -12.06 -9.23
C ASN A 66 6.37 -12.79 -8.47
N ASP A 67 5.12 -12.50 -8.81
CA ASP A 67 3.93 -13.09 -8.18
C ASP A 67 3.81 -12.77 -6.69
N VAL A 68 4.43 -11.68 -6.25
CA VAL A 68 4.34 -11.18 -4.87
C VAL A 68 3.73 -9.80 -4.89
N LEU A 69 2.72 -9.59 -4.04
CA LEU A 69 2.17 -8.27 -3.77
C LEU A 69 3.08 -7.58 -2.74
N LYS A 70 3.80 -6.57 -3.17
CA LYS A 70 4.72 -5.84 -2.30
C LYS A 70 4.08 -4.54 -1.84
N VAL A 71 4.13 -4.28 -0.54
CA VAL A 71 3.53 -3.11 0.08
C VAL A 71 4.62 -2.29 0.77
N PRO A 72 5.27 -1.38 0.03
CA PRO A 72 6.35 -0.58 0.60
C PRO A 72 5.90 0.49 1.57
N LEU A 73 4.67 0.98 1.45
CA LEU A 73 4.23 2.13 2.25
C LEU A 73 2.74 2.05 2.55
N VAL A 74 2.40 2.30 3.80
CA VAL A 74 1.04 2.61 4.24
C VAL A 74 1.14 3.88 5.06
N ASP A 75 0.25 4.85 4.81
CA ASP A 75 0.26 6.10 5.55
C ASP A 75 -1.13 6.73 5.55
N ARG A 76 -1.30 7.80 6.31
CA ARG A 76 -2.52 8.58 6.30
C ARG A 76 -2.66 9.32 4.97
N ARG A 77 -3.88 9.75 4.66
CA ARG A 77 -4.15 10.51 3.44
C ARG A 77 -3.43 11.85 3.47
N ASN A 78 -2.26 11.88 2.88
CA ASN A 78 -1.50 13.10 2.66
C ASN A 78 -0.61 12.83 1.46
N ASP A 79 -1.10 13.20 0.28
CA ASP A 79 -0.42 12.87 -0.97
C ASP A 79 0.98 13.48 -1.04
N ASP A 80 1.17 14.70 -0.56
CA ASP A 80 2.49 15.34 -0.58
C ASP A 80 3.50 14.55 0.25
N LYS A 81 3.09 14.13 1.45
CA LYS A 81 3.96 13.32 2.31
C LYS A 81 4.26 11.96 1.70
N ILE A 82 3.25 11.32 1.12
CA ILE A 82 3.40 10.02 0.47
C ILE A 82 4.40 10.13 -0.68
N TYR A 83 4.24 11.13 -1.56
CA TYR A 83 5.16 11.32 -2.68
C TYR A 83 6.58 11.62 -2.23
N ARG A 84 6.77 12.42 -1.18
CA ARG A 84 8.09 12.68 -0.64
C ARG A 84 8.75 11.40 -0.12
N ARG A 85 8.00 10.56 0.58
CA ARG A 85 8.51 9.28 1.09
C ARG A 85 8.85 8.33 -0.04
N LEU A 86 8.02 8.27 -1.08
CA LEU A 86 8.29 7.43 -2.24
C LEU A 86 9.54 7.89 -2.98
N LYS A 87 9.79 9.19 -3.07
CA LYS A 87 11.04 9.70 -3.63
C LYS A 87 12.25 9.22 -2.85
N GLN A 88 12.16 9.21 -1.52
CA GLN A 88 13.25 8.71 -0.68
C GLN A 88 13.47 7.20 -0.86
N MET A 89 12.40 6.43 -1.08
CA MET A 89 12.48 4.98 -1.20
C MET A 89 12.87 4.52 -2.61
N PHE A 90 12.42 5.20 -3.64
CA PHE A 90 12.55 4.76 -5.04
C PHE A 90 13.20 5.79 -5.96
N GLY A 91 13.40 6.95 -5.48
CA GLY A 91 13.95 8.05 -6.24
C GLY A 91 15.45 8.12 -6.25
#